data_d46d688cb335905d50a454140bfae8a6
#
_entry.id   d46d688cb335905d50a454140bfae8a6
#
_cell.length_a   1.000
_cell.length_b   1.000
_cell.length_c   1.000
_cell.angle_alpha   90.00
_cell.angle_beta   90.00
_cell.angle_gamma   90.00
#
_symmetry.space_group_name_H-M   'P 1'
#
loop_
_entity.id
_entity.type
_entity.pdbx_description
1 polymer ?
#
loop_
_entity_poly.entity_id
_entity_poly.type
_entity_poly.pdbx_seq_one_letter_code
_entity_poly.pdbx_strand_id
1 'polypeptide(L)'
;MTKSAQNRPFKYGSNDRREFIVQDSEVGLSAINDVNGNPVFLGRAKSGVTQDEPKWQIRKLTYDSNQGVTRVRWPLDDDSIASSDYEFEWTSVAELTITNITQANPGVVTVVGLGSLINGDKIVLQEIDGMTEVNFDGSNIYTVANIDAVALTFELAGINTTTYTAYVSDGTVNYGEVVNYTYS
;
A
#
# COMPACT_ATOMS: atom_id res chain seq x y z
N MET A 1 -24.13 -27.67 39.88
CA MET A 1 -23.87 -28.58 38.73
C MET A 1 -23.32 -27.72 37.59
N THR A 2 -22.03 -27.72 37.44
CA THR A 2 -21.31 -26.94 36.41
C THR A 2 -21.22 -27.80 35.15
N LYS A 3 -21.81 -27.35 34.05
CA LYS A 3 -21.68 -28.04 32.76
C LYS A 3 -20.30 -27.75 32.18
N SER A 4 -19.52 -28.81 32.08
CA SER A 4 -18.22 -28.83 31.37
C SER A 4 -18.41 -28.44 29.90
N ALA A 5 -17.64 -27.49 29.40
CA ALA A 5 -17.53 -27.19 27.99
C ALA A 5 -16.90 -28.36 27.26
N GLN A 6 -17.66 -29.02 26.39
CA GLN A 6 -17.17 -30.08 25.52
C GLN A 6 -16.24 -29.48 24.46
N ASN A 7 -14.95 -29.82 24.54
CA ASN A 7 -14.00 -29.68 23.44
C ASN A 7 -14.50 -30.47 22.23
N ARG A 8 -15.02 -29.81 21.22
CA ARG A 8 -15.31 -30.44 19.92
C ARG A 8 -14.03 -30.46 19.09
N PRO A 9 -13.62 -31.63 18.57
CA PRO A 9 -12.49 -31.69 17.68
C PRO A 9 -12.81 -30.96 16.37
N PHE A 10 -11.94 -30.07 15.94
CA PHE A 10 -12.03 -29.37 14.65
C PHE A 10 -11.99 -30.39 13.50
N LYS A 11 -13.07 -30.44 12.70
CA LYS A 11 -13.05 -31.14 11.40
C LYS A 11 -12.53 -30.16 10.37
N TYR A 12 -11.35 -30.43 9.83
CA TYR A 12 -10.83 -29.72 8.66
C TYR A 12 -11.66 -30.10 7.44
N GLY A 13 -12.62 -29.26 7.06
CA GLY A 13 -13.27 -29.29 5.76
C GLY A 13 -12.58 -28.31 4.83
N SER A 14 -12.32 -28.71 3.60
CA SER A 14 -11.52 -28.00 2.59
C SER A 14 -12.10 -26.65 2.09
N ASN A 15 -13.14 -26.12 2.72
CA ASN A 15 -13.82 -24.87 2.32
C ASN A 15 -13.81 -23.77 3.40
N ASP A 16 -13.13 -23.96 4.54
CA ASP A 16 -13.21 -23.05 5.69
C ASP A 16 -12.15 -21.95 5.74
N ARG A 17 -11.52 -21.61 4.61
CA ARG A 17 -10.61 -20.45 4.58
C ARG A 17 -11.30 -19.12 4.88
N ARG A 18 -12.62 -19.05 4.81
CA ARG A 18 -13.38 -17.83 5.14
C ARG A 18 -13.74 -17.70 6.62
N GLU A 19 -13.86 -18.78 7.36
CA GLU A 19 -14.23 -18.72 8.79
C GLU A 19 -13.06 -18.31 9.71
N PHE A 20 -11.82 -18.52 9.28
CA PHE A 20 -10.65 -18.11 10.08
C PHE A 20 -10.47 -16.59 10.16
N ILE A 21 -11.09 -15.84 9.26
CA ILE A 21 -11.02 -14.37 9.23
C ILE A 21 -12.15 -13.73 10.06
N VAL A 22 -13.25 -14.46 10.31
CA VAL A 22 -14.47 -13.89 10.90
C VAL A 22 -14.54 -14.05 12.43
N GLN A 23 -13.72 -14.91 13.04
CA GLN A 23 -13.76 -15.11 14.51
C GLN A 23 -12.87 -14.17 15.31
N ASP A 24 -12.00 -13.38 14.67
CA ASP A 24 -11.25 -12.32 15.35
C ASP A 24 -11.93 -10.97 15.10
N SER A 25 -13.12 -10.79 15.69
CA SER A 25 -13.88 -9.52 15.62
C SER A 25 -13.17 -8.33 16.27
N GLU A 26 -11.90 -8.50 16.63
CA GLU A 26 -11.04 -7.50 17.27
C GLU A 26 -9.81 -7.12 16.43
N VAL A 27 -9.83 -7.36 15.12
CA VAL A 27 -8.66 -7.06 14.27
C VAL A 27 -8.96 -5.90 13.33
N GLY A 28 -8.17 -4.86 13.40
CA GLY A 28 -8.10 -3.82 12.37
C GLY A 28 -7.37 -4.38 11.13
N LEU A 29 -7.96 -4.17 9.95
CA LEU A 29 -7.36 -4.52 8.67
C LEU A 29 -7.21 -3.26 7.81
N SER A 30 -6.07 -3.14 7.14
CA SER A 30 -5.81 -2.10 6.13
C SER A 30 -5.15 -2.74 4.91
N ALA A 31 -5.42 -2.19 3.72
CA ALA A 31 -4.82 -2.68 2.49
C ALA A 31 -4.57 -1.54 1.50
N ILE A 32 -3.50 -1.68 0.69
CA ILE A 32 -3.30 -0.92 -0.55
C ILE A 32 -3.37 -1.94 -1.68
N ASN A 33 -4.30 -1.73 -2.60
CA ASN A 33 -4.54 -2.65 -3.71
C ASN A 33 -3.81 -2.19 -4.98
N ASP A 34 -3.54 -3.15 -5.88
CA ASP A 34 -3.12 -2.85 -7.26
C ASP A 34 -4.34 -2.46 -8.13
N VAL A 35 -4.08 -2.12 -9.39
CA VAL A 35 -5.11 -1.76 -10.38
C VAL A 35 -6.14 -2.88 -10.64
N ASN A 36 -5.83 -4.13 -10.26
CA ASN A 36 -6.72 -5.27 -10.40
C ASN A 36 -7.53 -5.53 -9.12
N GLY A 37 -7.36 -4.70 -8.09
CA GLY A 37 -7.99 -4.84 -6.79
C GLY A 37 -7.32 -5.89 -5.87
N ASN A 38 -6.12 -6.38 -6.22
CA ASN A 38 -5.40 -7.32 -5.36
C ASN A 38 -4.63 -6.57 -4.27
N PRO A 39 -4.75 -6.95 -3.00
CA PRO A 39 -4.03 -6.29 -1.92
C PRO A 39 -2.52 -6.55 -2.03
N VAL A 40 -1.75 -5.51 -2.34
CA VAL A 40 -0.28 -5.58 -2.41
C VAL A 40 0.36 -5.36 -1.05
N PHE A 41 -0.15 -4.40 -0.29
CA PHE A 41 0.25 -4.21 1.10
C PHE A 41 -0.94 -4.56 2.00
N LEU A 42 -0.70 -5.40 3.00
CA LEU A 42 -1.69 -5.80 4.00
C LEU A 42 -1.19 -5.49 5.40
N GLY A 43 -1.98 -4.76 6.16
CA GLY A 43 -1.77 -4.48 7.57
C GLY A 43 -2.82 -5.17 8.44
N ARG A 44 -2.38 -5.68 9.56
CA ARG A 44 -3.24 -6.26 10.61
C ARG A 44 -2.83 -5.71 11.97
N ALA A 45 -3.79 -5.22 12.75
CA ALA A 45 -3.57 -4.75 14.11
C ALA A 45 -4.69 -5.22 15.04
N LYS A 46 -4.50 -5.08 16.34
CA LYS A 46 -5.60 -5.27 17.31
C LYS A 46 -6.63 -4.17 17.14
N SER A 47 -7.88 -4.47 17.46
CA SER A 47 -8.95 -3.45 17.43
C SER A 47 -8.60 -2.26 18.32
N GLY A 48 -8.84 -1.05 17.80
CA GLY A 48 -8.57 0.21 18.49
C GLY A 48 -7.15 0.76 18.32
N VAL A 49 -6.26 0.04 17.63
CA VAL A 49 -4.95 0.56 17.24
C VAL A 49 -5.14 1.54 16.09
N THR A 50 -4.59 2.75 16.22
CA THR A 50 -4.59 3.75 15.15
C THR A 50 -3.49 3.44 14.13
N GLN A 51 -3.55 4.06 12.95
CA GLN A 51 -2.60 3.74 11.87
C GLN A 51 -1.17 4.20 12.18
N ASP A 52 -1.03 5.24 12.99
CA ASP A 52 0.23 5.85 13.43
C ASP A 52 0.85 5.19 14.67
N GLU A 53 0.25 4.13 15.20
CA GLU A 53 0.86 3.38 16.29
C GLU A 53 1.73 2.24 15.75
N PRO A 54 2.98 2.05 16.27
CA PRO A 54 3.85 0.95 15.85
C PRO A 54 3.37 -0.38 16.43
N LYS A 55 2.18 -0.80 16.02
CA LYS A 55 1.46 -1.99 16.49
C LYS A 55 0.78 -2.75 15.36
N TRP A 56 1.26 -2.56 14.13
CA TRP A 56 0.77 -3.25 12.96
C TRP A 56 1.73 -4.37 12.54
N GLN A 57 1.16 -5.50 12.18
CA GLN A 57 1.82 -6.53 11.41
C GLN A 57 1.60 -6.20 9.92
N ILE A 58 2.67 -6.00 9.17
CA ILE A 58 2.59 -5.61 7.76
C ILE A 58 3.20 -6.70 6.88
N ARG A 59 2.64 -6.88 5.69
CA ARG A 59 3.21 -7.76 4.67
C ARG A 59 2.95 -7.22 3.28
N LYS A 60 3.90 -7.48 2.37
CA LYS A 60 3.80 -7.20 0.94
C LYS A 60 3.55 -8.48 0.17
N LEU A 61 2.57 -8.48 -0.71
CA LEU A 61 2.21 -9.58 -1.59
C LEU A 61 2.67 -9.30 -3.01
N THR A 62 3.04 -10.35 -3.73
CA THR A 62 3.35 -10.30 -5.17
C THR A 62 2.49 -11.33 -5.88
N TYR A 63 1.99 -10.96 -7.04
CA TYR A 63 1.06 -11.77 -7.83
C TYR A 63 1.68 -12.19 -9.17
N ASP A 64 1.19 -13.27 -9.74
CA ASP A 64 1.44 -13.64 -11.13
C ASP A 64 0.38 -13.04 -12.07
N SER A 65 0.52 -13.30 -13.37
CA SER A 65 -0.42 -12.83 -14.39
C SER A 65 -1.84 -13.41 -14.26
N ASN A 66 -2.02 -14.46 -13.47
CA ASN A 66 -3.32 -15.08 -13.18
C ASN A 66 -3.88 -14.60 -11.82
N GLN A 67 -3.27 -13.56 -11.24
CA GLN A 67 -3.63 -13.00 -9.93
C GLN A 67 -3.46 -13.99 -8.77
N GLY A 68 -2.61 -15.00 -8.93
CA GLY A 68 -2.20 -15.91 -7.86
C GLY A 68 -1.06 -15.30 -7.04
N VAL A 69 -1.15 -15.36 -5.70
CA VAL A 69 -0.05 -14.91 -4.83
C VAL A 69 1.17 -15.80 -5.03
N THR A 70 2.27 -15.22 -5.51
CA THR A 70 3.55 -15.93 -5.73
C THR A 70 4.55 -15.72 -4.61
N ARG A 71 4.45 -14.60 -3.90
CA ARG A 71 5.37 -14.27 -2.81
C ARG A 71 4.70 -13.44 -1.73
N VAL A 72 5.07 -13.71 -0.48
CA VAL A 72 4.76 -12.90 0.70
C VAL A 72 6.10 -12.43 1.28
N ARG A 73 6.22 -11.13 1.54
CA ARG A 73 7.40 -10.52 2.13
C ARG A 73 7.02 -9.71 3.36
N TRP A 74 7.93 -9.64 4.31
CA TRP A 74 7.77 -8.89 5.54
C TRP A 74 8.70 -7.66 5.53
N PRO A 75 8.33 -6.56 6.21
CA PRO A 75 9.26 -5.45 6.39
C PRO A 75 10.50 -5.92 7.16
N LEU A 76 11.60 -5.22 6.96
CA LEU A 76 12.78 -5.38 7.81
C LEU A 76 12.59 -4.54 9.07
N ASP A 77 12.94 -5.12 10.23
CA ASP A 77 13.05 -4.42 11.50
C ASP A 77 14.34 -3.58 11.60
N ASP A 78 14.59 -2.98 12.75
CA ASP A 78 15.79 -2.16 13.01
C ASP A 78 17.10 -2.95 12.88
N ASP A 79 17.05 -4.27 13.05
CA ASP A 79 18.20 -5.17 12.87
C ASP A 79 18.35 -5.67 11.41
N SER A 80 17.53 -5.15 10.48
CA SER A 80 17.46 -5.56 9.08
C SER A 80 17.03 -7.02 8.88
N ILE A 81 16.23 -7.54 9.81
CA ILE A 81 15.66 -8.89 9.78
C ILE A 81 14.18 -8.80 9.38
N ALA A 82 13.71 -9.71 8.51
CA ALA A 82 12.31 -9.77 8.15
C ALA A 82 11.44 -10.11 9.38
N SER A 83 10.56 -9.18 9.76
CA SER A 83 9.73 -9.32 10.95
C SER A 83 8.26 -9.46 10.62
N SER A 84 7.63 -10.45 11.24
CA SER A 84 6.19 -10.66 11.21
C SER A 84 5.48 -10.18 12.48
N ASP A 85 6.17 -9.44 13.33
CA ASP A 85 5.66 -8.96 14.60
C ASP A 85 4.79 -7.71 14.45
N TYR A 86 4.09 -7.33 15.51
CA TYR A 86 3.22 -6.15 15.57
C TYR A 86 4.03 -4.94 16.06
N GLU A 87 4.96 -4.46 15.21
CA GLU A 87 5.93 -3.41 15.58
C GLU A 87 6.05 -2.29 14.53
N PHE A 88 5.31 -2.39 13.43
CA PHE A 88 5.35 -1.41 12.36
C PHE A 88 4.18 -0.43 12.47
N GLU A 89 4.35 0.76 11.89
CA GLU A 89 3.28 1.71 11.68
C GLU A 89 2.62 1.44 10.32
N TRP A 90 1.30 1.48 10.29
CA TRP A 90 0.58 1.51 9.03
C TRP A 90 0.52 2.93 8.48
N THR A 91 1.16 3.93 9.12
CA THR A 91 1.03 5.28 8.65
C THR A 91 1.20 5.34 7.18
N SER A 92 0.11 5.46 6.64
CA SER A 92 0.09 5.78 5.39
C SER A 92 -1.13 5.98 4.87
N VAL A 93 -1.26 6.49 3.99
CA VAL A 93 -2.21 6.81 3.01
C VAL A 93 -2.81 8.14 3.36
N ALA A 94 -1.95 9.13 3.52
CA ALA A 94 -2.37 10.43 3.10
C ALA A 94 -2.56 10.32 1.58
N GLU A 95 -3.77 10.51 1.13
CA GLU A 95 -4.15 10.46 -0.26
C GLU A 95 -4.19 11.89 -0.79
N LEU A 96 -3.40 12.18 -1.83
CA LEU A 96 -3.44 13.47 -2.51
C LEU A 96 -4.13 13.32 -3.85
N THR A 97 -5.06 14.21 -4.15
CA THR A 97 -5.73 14.24 -5.45
C THR A 97 -4.79 14.81 -6.53
N ILE A 98 -4.62 14.09 -7.62
CA ILE A 98 -3.85 14.50 -8.79
C ILE A 98 -4.73 15.39 -9.67
N THR A 99 -4.16 16.46 -10.19
CA THR A 99 -4.83 17.35 -11.14
C THR A 99 -4.15 17.39 -12.51
N ASN A 100 -2.90 16.96 -12.59
CA ASN A 100 -2.17 16.83 -13.86
C ASN A 100 -0.93 15.95 -13.71
N ILE A 101 -0.53 15.30 -14.81
CA ILE A 101 0.79 14.67 -14.97
C ILE A 101 1.32 15.04 -16.35
N THR A 102 2.55 15.56 -16.39
CA THR A 102 3.14 15.99 -17.66
C THR A 102 3.78 14.83 -18.42
N GLN A 103 3.74 14.89 -19.75
CA GLN A 103 4.59 14.07 -20.63
C GLN A 103 5.99 14.72 -20.71
N ALA A 104 6.85 14.46 -19.73
CA ALA A 104 8.15 15.10 -19.56
C ALA A 104 9.22 14.11 -19.07
N ASN A 105 10.47 14.56 -18.98
CA ASN A 105 11.58 13.80 -18.42
C ASN A 105 12.39 14.66 -17.43
N PRO A 106 12.20 14.47 -16.10
CA PRO A 106 11.24 13.56 -15.47
C PRO A 106 9.78 14.02 -15.62
N GLY A 107 8.83 13.10 -15.42
CA GLY A 107 7.41 13.42 -15.34
C GLY A 107 7.11 14.26 -14.10
N VAL A 108 6.28 15.30 -14.23
CA VAL A 108 5.87 16.19 -13.14
C VAL A 108 4.41 15.94 -12.80
N VAL A 109 4.13 15.71 -11.53
CA VAL A 109 2.79 15.52 -10.98
C VAL A 109 2.34 16.80 -10.29
N THR A 110 1.13 17.27 -10.58
CA THR A 110 0.45 18.37 -9.91
C THR A 110 -0.66 17.83 -9.02
N VAL A 111 -0.73 18.31 -7.79
CA VAL A 111 -1.71 17.85 -6.79
C VAL A 111 -2.47 19.01 -6.17
N VAL A 112 -3.62 18.74 -5.55
CA VAL A 112 -4.43 19.77 -4.86
C VAL A 112 -3.71 20.34 -3.63
N GLY A 113 -2.85 19.55 -3.00
CA GLY A 113 -2.01 19.96 -1.86
C GLY A 113 -0.95 18.91 -1.61
N LEU A 114 0.19 19.31 -1.04
CA LEU A 114 1.33 18.41 -0.86
C LEU A 114 1.27 17.61 0.46
N GLY A 115 0.38 17.96 1.38
CA GLY A 115 0.30 17.29 2.68
C GLY A 115 1.65 17.33 3.42
N SER A 116 2.10 16.17 3.87
CA SER A 116 3.42 15.98 4.51
C SER A 116 4.48 15.38 3.57
N LEU A 117 4.21 15.33 2.26
CA LEU A 117 5.12 14.73 1.28
C LEU A 117 6.47 15.46 1.25
N ILE A 118 7.56 14.71 1.27
CA ILE A 118 8.91 15.24 1.20
C ILE A 118 9.72 14.57 0.07
N ASN A 119 10.81 15.21 -0.34
CA ASN A 119 11.73 14.62 -1.32
C ASN A 119 12.34 13.33 -0.76
N GLY A 120 12.33 12.28 -1.56
CA GLY A 120 12.79 10.93 -1.20
C GLY A 120 11.68 9.97 -0.80
N ASP A 121 10.48 10.45 -0.48
CA ASP A 121 9.34 9.60 -0.18
C ASP A 121 9.04 8.62 -1.32
N LYS A 122 8.60 7.43 -0.94
CA LYS A 122 8.05 6.44 -1.86
C LYS A 122 6.55 6.61 -1.95
N ILE A 123 6.06 6.61 -3.19
CA ILE A 123 4.65 6.79 -3.49
C ILE A 123 4.15 5.74 -4.47
N VAL A 124 2.86 5.49 -4.45
CA VAL A 124 2.14 4.80 -5.51
C VAL A 124 1.07 5.72 -6.09
N LEU A 125 0.83 5.62 -7.38
CA LEU A 125 -0.19 6.38 -8.10
C LEU A 125 -1.31 5.43 -8.50
N GLN A 126 -2.56 5.85 -8.32
CA GLN A 126 -3.73 4.99 -8.56
C GLN A 126 -4.84 5.77 -9.26
N GLU A 127 -5.74 5.05 -9.92
CA GLU A 127 -6.99 5.57 -10.50
C GLU A 127 -6.80 6.69 -11.52
N ILE A 128 -5.67 6.72 -12.23
CA ILE A 128 -5.37 7.72 -13.24
C ILE A 128 -5.97 7.30 -14.57
N ASP A 129 -6.75 8.21 -15.16
CA ASP A 129 -7.23 8.08 -16.53
C ASP A 129 -6.25 8.72 -17.53
N GLY A 130 -6.12 8.07 -18.68
CA GLY A 130 -5.18 8.48 -19.74
C GLY A 130 -3.80 7.89 -19.52
N MET A 131 -2.96 8.48 -18.68
CA MET A 131 -1.59 8.01 -18.38
C MET A 131 -1.60 6.78 -17.44
N THR A 132 -2.29 5.71 -17.87
CA THR A 132 -2.46 4.50 -17.06
C THR A 132 -1.17 3.73 -16.81
N GLU A 133 -0.11 4.00 -17.55
CA GLU A 133 1.22 3.39 -17.40
C GLU A 133 1.85 3.69 -16.04
N VAL A 134 1.43 4.76 -15.38
CA VAL A 134 1.93 5.11 -14.03
C VAL A 134 1.09 4.51 -12.90
N ASN A 135 -0.08 3.95 -13.19
CA ASN A 135 -0.93 3.33 -12.17
C ASN A 135 -0.21 2.18 -11.46
N PHE A 136 -0.45 2.05 -10.17
CA PHE A 136 0.15 1.02 -9.36
C PHE A 136 -0.33 -0.38 -9.76
N ASP A 137 0.57 -1.15 -10.34
CA ASP A 137 0.37 -2.54 -10.80
C ASP A 137 0.89 -3.60 -9.80
N GLY A 138 1.28 -3.16 -8.59
CA GLY A 138 1.94 -3.98 -7.59
C GLY A 138 3.47 -3.84 -7.58
N SER A 139 4.06 -3.18 -8.58
CA SER A 139 5.50 -2.95 -8.71
C SER A 139 5.89 -1.48 -8.90
N ASN A 140 5.04 -0.66 -9.51
CA ASN A 140 5.29 0.74 -9.83
C ASN A 140 5.30 1.63 -8.57
N ILE A 141 6.45 1.67 -7.88
CA ILE A 141 6.69 2.54 -6.74
C ILE A 141 7.64 3.64 -7.19
N TYR A 142 7.22 4.89 -7.04
CA TYR A 142 7.97 6.06 -7.47
C TYR A 142 8.68 6.73 -6.30
N THR A 143 9.73 7.49 -6.60
CA THR A 143 10.41 8.33 -5.61
C THR A 143 10.10 9.79 -5.94
N VAL A 144 9.70 10.53 -4.93
CA VAL A 144 9.41 11.97 -5.03
C VAL A 144 10.72 12.76 -5.11
N ALA A 145 10.77 13.73 -6.02
CA ALA A 145 11.87 14.68 -6.13
C ALA A 145 11.36 16.07 -6.48
N ASN A 146 12.20 17.06 -6.24
CA ASN A 146 12.01 18.47 -6.67
C ASN A 146 10.60 19.01 -6.36
N ILE A 147 10.17 18.90 -5.10
CA ILE A 147 8.89 19.46 -4.65
C ILE A 147 8.90 20.98 -4.81
N ASP A 148 7.90 21.51 -5.52
CA ASP A 148 7.58 22.94 -5.58
C ASP A 148 6.30 23.21 -4.79
N ALA A 149 6.45 23.80 -3.61
CA ALA A 149 5.33 24.08 -2.71
C ALA A 149 4.43 25.23 -3.21
N VAL A 150 4.88 26.05 -4.14
CA VAL A 150 4.09 27.15 -4.73
C VAL A 150 3.25 26.62 -5.88
N ALA A 151 3.87 25.84 -6.77
CA ALA A 151 3.19 25.22 -7.89
C ALA A 151 2.36 23.97 -7.48
N LEU A 152 2.52 23.47 -6.25
CA LEU A 152 1.94 22.22 -5.75
C LEU A 152 2.31 21.03 -6.64
N THR A 153 3.59 20.95 -7.01
CA THR A 153 4.10 19.90 -7.90
C THR A 153 5.28 19.14 -7.29
N PHE A 154 5.53 17.96 -7.83
CA PHE A 154 6.74 17.19 -7.59
C PHE A 154 7.10 16.37 -8.83
N GLU A 155 8.36 15.96 -8.92
CA GLU A 155 8.85 15.10 -10.00
C GLU A 155 8.85 13.62 -9.59
N LEU A 156 8.56 12.76 -10.55
CA LEU A 156 8.79 11.31 -10.44
C LEU A 156 10.26 11.04 -10.76
N ALA A 157 11.11 10.88 -9.73
CA ALA A 157 12.56 10.80 -9.88
C ALA A 157 12.99 9.76 -10.93
N GLY A 158 13.62 10.23 -12.00
CA GLY A 158 14.17 9.37 -13.05
C GLY A 158 13.15 8.71 -13.97
N ILE A 159 11.87 9.07 -13.87
CA ILE A 159 10.81 8.51 -14.72
C ILE A 159 10.56 9.41 -15.93
N ASN A 160 10.79 8.84 -17.11
CA ASN A 160 10.52 9.52 -18.38
C ASN A 160 9.10 9.18 -18.86
N THR A 161 8.20 10.15 -18.79
CA THR A 161 6.79 10.01 -19.22
C THR A 161 6.51 10.58 -20.61
N THR A 162 7.53 10.99 -21.37
CA THR A 162 7.35 11.64 -22.68
C THR A 162 6.64 10.80 -23.72
N THR A 163 6.69 9.46 -23.59
CA THR A 163 6.06 8.51 -24.51
C THR A 163 4.79 7.86 -23.94
N TYR A 164 4.43 8.20 -22.70
CA TYR A 164 3.23 7.68 -22.07
C TYR A 164 1.97 8.32 -22.67
N THR A 165 0.83 7.69 -22.46
CA THR A 165 -0.45 8.28 -22.83
C THR A 165 -0.64 9.62 -22.07
N ALA A 166 -1.27 10.61 -22.71
CA ALA A 166 -1.51 11.88 -22.03
C ALA A 166 -2.45 11.69 -20.82
N TYR A 167 -2.16 12.36 -19.73
CA TYR A 167 -3.08 12.43 -18.59
C TYR A 167 -4.41 13.05 -19.02
N VAL A 168 -5.52 12.49 -18.56
CA VAL A 168 -6.88 12.96 -18.87
C VAL A 168 -7.55 13.49 -17.61
N SER A 169 -7.69 12.66 -16.58
CA SER A 169 -8.38 13.02 -15.34
C SER A 169 -8.07 12.04 -14.22
N ASP A 170 -8.61 12.34 -13.06
CA ASP A 170 -8.61 11.53 -11.85
C ASP A 170 -7.22 11.18 -11.33
N GLY A 171 -7.17 10.33 -10.35
CA GLY A 171 -5.95 9.80 -9.80
C GLY A 171 -5.60 10.34 -8.43
N THR A 172 -4.94 9.47 -7.69
CA THR A 172 -4.49 9.72 -6.33
C THR A 172 -3.02 9.35 -6.15
N VAL A 173 -2.36 10.08 -5.27
CA VAL A 173 -1.02 9.75 -4.73
C VAL A 173 -1.22 9.15 -3.37
N ASN A 174 -0.76 7.93 -3.18
CA ASN A 174 -0.74 7.27 -1.88
C ASN A 174 0.71 7.17 -1.39
N TYR A 175 0.97 7.67 -0.19
CA TYR A 175 2.31 7.68 0.42
C TYR A 175 2.24 7.41 1.92
N GLY A 176 3.37 7.02 2.51
CA GLY A 176 3.47 6.73 3.95
C GLY A 176 4.47 5.63 4.26
N GLU A 177 4.68 5.34 5.55
CA GLU A 177 5.70 4.40 6.02
C GLU A 177 5.55 3.01 5.40
N VAL A 178 4.33 2.51 5.24
CA VAL A 178 4.07 1.19 4.63
C VAL A 178 4.67 1.04 3.23
N VAL A 179 4.72 2.13 2.45
CA VAL A 179 5.33 2.14 1.11
C VAL A 179 6.85 2.32 1.19
N ASN A 180 7.34 2.97 2.26
CA ASN A 180 8.75 3.26 2.49
C ASN A 180 9.53 2.07 3.05
N TYR A 181 8.91 1.15 3.78
CA TYR A 181 9.61 0.00 4.34
C TYR A 181 10.34 -0.84 3.29
N THR A 182 11.50 -1.35 3.65
CA THR A 182 12.20 -2.37 2.86
C THR A 182 11.60 -3.74 3.14
N TYR A 183 11.27 -4.49 2.11
CA TYR A 183 10.65 -5.82 2.20
C TYR A 183 11.60 -6.90 1.68
N SER A 184 11.81 -7.95 2.46
CA SER A 184 12.66 -9.10 2.12
C SER A 184 11.86 -10.28 1.57
#